data_7893d587c3ee67e2d711768db62d632f
#
_entry.id   7893d587c3ee67e2d711768db62d632f
#
_cell.length_a   1.000
_cell.length_b   1.000
_cell.length_c   1.000
_cell.angle_alpha   90.00
_cell.angle_beta   90.00
_cell.angle_gamma   90.00
#
_symmetry.space_group_name_H-M   'P 1'
#
loop_
_entity.id
_entity.type
_entity.pdbx_description
1 polymer ?
#
loop_
_entity_poly.entity_id
_entity_poly.type
_entity_poly.pdbx_seq_one_letter_code
_entity_poly.pdbx_strand_id
1 'polypeptide(L)'
;IIASDLIYGNYNSVGVIGLGKHGLAIVETLNEVRKGIKIFVFTPSKERMEKSLSILKEEGIDVVPKESIKKVCEESEVIITITKAKDPFLKLDYITNKRVHINAMGSTVPEKLEIYPEVIKAASIIAVEDINQSLKEAGELVIANKLNMLDHNKLVSISSIISGKNNIVKEGITIFKSVGIGLEDLAVGKLVYEKALRKGLGIEIEVKGTWYRELGKK
;
A
#
# COMPACT_ATOMS: atom_id res chain seq x y z
N ILE A 1 -4.39 -1.57 -4.65
CA ILE A 1 -5.14 -2.38 -5.64
C ILE A 1 -4.64 -2.06 -7.04
N ILE A 2 -4.69 -0.82 -7.50
CA ILE A 2 -4.26 -0.41 -8.86
C ILE A 2 -2.83 -0.87 -9.17
N ALA A 3 -1.88 -0.69 -8.25
CA ALA A 3 -0.51 -1.17 -8.44
C ALA A 3 -0.44 -2.69 -8.63
N SER A 4 -1.22 -3.44 -7.84
CA SER A 4 -1.32 -4.90 -7.98
C SER A 4 -1.86 -5.30 -9.35
N ASP A 5 -2.90 -4.61 -9.82
CA ASP A 5 -3.52 -4.89 -11.12
C ASP A 5 -2.58 -4.59 -12.29
N LEU A 6 -1.83 -3.50 -12.19
CA LEU A 6 -0.87 -3.08 -13.21
C LEU A 6 0.37 -3.99 -13.24
N ILE A 7 0.90 -4.38 -12.08
CA ILE A 7 2.18 -5.08 -11.94
C ILE A 7 1.99 -6.60 -11.94
N TYR A 8 1.02 -7.10 -11.19
CA TYR A 8 0.76 -8.53 -11.10
C TYR A 8 -0.30 -8.99 -12.11
N GLY A 9 -1.36 -8.24 -12.28
CA GLY A 9 -2.49 -8.61 -13.13
C GLY A 9 -3.56 -9.40 -12.37
N ASN A 10 -3.99 -10.54 -12.90
CA ASN A 10 -5.01 -11.35 -12.24
C ASN A 10 -4.41 -12.10 -11.04
N TYR A 11 -5.08 -12.02 -9.90
CA TYR A 11 -4.76 -12.73 -8.66
C TYR A 11 -6.04 -13.13 -7.93
N ASN A 12 -5.99 -14.24 -7.19
CA ASN A 12 -7.15 -14.85 -6.51
C ASN A 12 -7.04 -14.76 -4.99
N SER A 13 -5.88 -14.35 -4.47
CA SER A 13 -5.65 -14.27 -3.03
C SER A 13 -4.84 -13.04 -2.65
N VAL A 14 -5.27 -12.37 -1.57
CA VAL A 14 -4.60 -11.21 -0.98
C VAL A 14 -4.41 -11.41 0.50
N GLY A 15 -3.22 -11.18 0.98
CA GLY A 15 -2.89 -11.13 2.40
C GLY A 15 -2.78 -9.69 2.90
N VAL A 16 -3.52 -9.32 3.92
CA VAL A 16 -3.46 -8.01 4.56
C VAL A 16 -2.84 -8.15 5.95
N ILE A 17 -1.67 -7.55 6.14
CA ILE A 17 -0.93 -7.53 7.40
C ILE A 17 -1.05 -6.15 8.02
N GLY A 18 -1.83 -6.08 9.11
CA GLY A 18 -2.20 -4.86 9.81
C GLY A 18 -3.66 -4.49 9.64
N LEU A 19 -4.47 -4.76 10.67
CA LEU A 19 -5.92 -4.47 10.72
C LEU A 19 -6.21 -3.23 11.56
N GLY A 20 -5.52 -2.14 11.25
CA GLY A 20 -5.88 -0.81 11.73
C GLY A 20 -6.95 -0.16 10.84
N LYS A 21 -7.23 1.12 11.06
CA LYS A 21 -8.21 1.88 10.25
C LYS A 21 -7.98 1.74 8.73
N HIS A 22 -6.74 1.88 8.27
CA HIS A 22 -6.41 1.76 6.86
C HIS A 22 -6.48 0.30 6.37
N GLY A 23 -6.07 -0.67 7.19
CA GLY A 23 -6.16 -2.08 6.84
C GLY A 23 -7.60 -2.54 6.65
N LEU A 24 -8.53 -2.11 7.51
CA LEU A 24 -9.96 -2.36 7.34
C LEU A 24 -10.48 -1.75 6.04
N ALA A 25 -10.20 -0.46 5.79
CA ALA A 25 -10.63 0.20 4.56
C ALA A 25 -10.08 -0.47 3.29
N ILE A 26 -8.87 -1.04 3.34
CA ILE A 26 -8.31 -1.84 2.24
C ILE A 26 -9.09 -3.13 2.04
N VAL A 27 -9.44 -3.85 3.12
CA VAL A 27 -10.25 -5.08 3.05
C VAL A 27 -11.64 -4.80 2.48
N GLU A 28 -12.31 -3.75 2.97
CA GLU A 28 -13.61 -3.29 2.46
C GLU A 28 -13.54 -2.97 0.95
N THR A 29 -12.51 -2.21 0.55
CA THR A 29 -12.30 -1.85 -0.85
C THR A 29 -12.01 -3.08 -1.72
N LEU A 30 -11.17 -4.01 -1.25
CA LEU A 30 -10.88 -5.26 -1.95
C LEU A 30 -12.15 -6.08 -2.18
N ASN A 31 -12.98 -6.24 -1.14
CA ASN A 31 -14.24 -6.96 -1.24
C ASN A 31 -15.22 -6.32 -2.24
N GLU A 32 -15.21 -4.98 -2.33
CA GLU A 32 -16.07 -4.27 -3.28
C GLU A 32 -15.60 -4.40 -4.73
N VAL A 33 -14.29 -4.21 -5.00
CA VAL A 33 -13.76 -4.14 -6.37
C VAL A 33 -13.30 -5.50 -6.91
N ARG A 34 -13.15 -6.52 -6.05
CA ARG A 34 -12.63 -7.86 -6.38
C ARG A 34 -13.53 -8.96 -5.81
N LYS A 35 -14.73 -9.09 -6.37
CA LYS A 35 -15.70 -10.10 -5.90
C LYS A 35 -15.13 -11.52 -5.99
N GLY A 36 -15.29 -12.29 -4.90
CA GLY A 36 -14.84 -13.69 -4.82
C GLY A 36 -13.35 -13.89 -4.54
N ILE A 37 -12.58 -12.83 -4.33
CA ILE A 37 -11.18 -12.95 -3.93
C ILE A 37 -11.07 -13.49 -2.50
N LYS A 38 -10.05 -14.35 -2.25
CA LYS A 38 -9.72 -14.79 -0.89
C LYS A 38 -8.88 -13.74 -0.18
N ILE A 39 -9.36 -13.25 0.95
CA ILE A 39 -8.65 -12.25 1.76
C ILE A 39 -8.16 -12.91 3.04
N PHE A 40 -6.84 -13.04 3.18
CA PHE A 40 -6.18 -13.49 4.40
C PHE A 40 -5.78 -12.30 5.23
N VAL A 41 -5.98 -12.36 6.54
CA VAL A 41 -5.71 -11.23 7.42
C VAL A 41 -4.87 -11.62 8.62
N PHE A 42 -3.99 -10.71 9.04
CA PHE A 42 -3.18 -10.87 10.25
C PHE A 42 -2.93 -9.54 10.95
N THR A 43 -3.00 -9.57 12.27
CA THR A 43 -2.48 -8.53 13.16
C THR A 43 -1.99 -9.17 14.46
N PRO A 44 -0.88 -8.73 15.07
CA PRO A 44 -0.31 -9.38 16.25
C PRO A 44 -1.17 -9.24 17.52
N SER A 45 -2.05 -8.24 17.59
CA SER A 45 -2.95 -8.05 18.72
C SER A 45 -4.21 -8.90 18.54
N LYS A 46 -4.42 -9.88 19.46
CA LYS A 46 -5.60 -10.74 19.48
C LYS A 46 -6.90 -9.92 19.64
N GLU A 47 -6.92 -8.97 20.56
CA GLU A 47 -8.06 -8.08 20.77
C GLU A 47 -8.42 -7.29 19.50
N ARG A 48 -7.40 -6.74 18.81
CA ARG A 48 -7.61 -6.04 17.54
C ARG A 48 -8.09 -6.96 16.44
N MET A 49 -7.60 -8.18 16.38
CA MET A 49 -8.06 -9.19 15.43
C MET A 49 -9.55 -9.46 15.64
N GLU A 50 -9.94 -9.79 16.86
CA GLU A 50 -11.33 -10.10 17.22
C GLU A 50 -12.28 -8.93 16.89
N LYS A 51 -11.89 -7.71 17.29
CA LYS A 51 -12.67 -6.49 16.98
C LYS A 51 -12.79 -6.26 15.46
N SER A 52 -11.70 -6.42 14.72
CA SER A 52 -11.71 -6.21 13.27
C SER A 52 -12.55 -7.25 12.54
N LEU A 53 -12.47 -8.51 12.97
CA LEU A 53 -13.31 -9.59 12.42
C LEU A 53 -14.80 -9.36 12.70
N SER A 54 -15.17 -8.83 13.89
CA SER A 54 -16.57 -8.47 14.19
C SER A 54 -17.08 -7.39 13.23
N ILE A 55 -16.31 -6.32 13.02
CA ILE A 55 -16.66 -5.23 12.09
C ILE A 55 -16.87 -5.77 10.68
N LEU A 56 -15.90 -6.53 10.15
CA LEU A 56 -15.98 -7.07 8.80
C LEU A 56 -17.17 -8.02 8.62
N LYS A 57 -17.47 -8.84 9.64
CA LYS A 57 -18.63 -9.73 9.64
C LYS A 57 -19.96 -8.98 9.64
N GLU A 58 -20.07 -7.90 10.40
CA GLU A 58 -21.25 -7.03 10.41
C GLU A 58 -21.49 -6.38 9.03
N GLU A 59 -20.43 -6.12 8.29
CA GLU A 59 -20.46 -5.59 6.91
C GLU A 59 -20.63 -6.69 5.84
N GLY A 60 -20.75 -7.97 6.25
CA GLY A 60 -20.90 -9.09 5.32
C GLY A 60 -19.63 -9.41 4.51
N ILE A 61 -18.47 -9.07 5.04
CA ILE A 61 -17.18 -9.29 4.38
C ILE A 61 -16.51 -10.53 4.95
N ASP A 62 -16.30 -11.54 4.10
CA ASP A 62 -15.65 -12.78 4.48
C ASP A 62 -14.12 -12.65 4.36
N VAL A 63 -13.43 -12.90 5.46
CA VAL A 63 -11.96 -12.94 5.52
C VAL A 63 -11.49 -14.17 6.28
N VAL A 64 -10.28 -14.62 6.00
CA VAL A 64 -9.66 -15.77 6.68
C VAL A 64 -8.53 -15.28 7.57
N PRO A 65 -8.72 -15.26 8.90
CA PRO A 65 -7.65 -14.91 9.82
C PRO A 65 -6.54 -15.98 9.81
N LYS A 66 -5.30 -15.54 9.88
CA LYS A 66 -4.12 -16.41 9.95
C LYS A 66 -3.42 -16.25 11.29
N GLU A 67 -2.77 -17.32 11.73
CA GLU A 67 -2.05 -17.35 13.00
C GLU A 67 -0.67 -16.67 12.94
N SER A 68 -0.15 -16.40 11.73
CA SER A 68 1.17 -15.78 11.55
C SER A 68 1.31 -15.05 10.22
N ILE A 69 2.26 -14.10 10.18
CA ILE A 69 2.67 -13.41 8.96
C ILE A 69 3.14 -14.40 7.91
N LYS A 70 3.90 -15.42 8.31
CA LYS A 70 4.40 -16.47 7.42
C LYS A 70 3.24 -17.15 6.69
N LYS A 71 2.18 -17.54 7.41
CA LYS A 71 1.00 -18.18 6.81
C LYS A 71 0.25 -17.25 5.84
N VAL A 72 0.18 -15.95 6.15
CA VAL A 72 -0.35 -14.97 5.18
C VAL A 72 0.49 -14.96 3.90
N CYS A 73 1.81 -14.91 4.02
CA CYS A 73 2.70 -14.85 2.87
C CYS A 73 2.67 -16.13 2.01
N GLU A 74 2.63 -17.31 2.64
CA GLU A 74 2.60 -18.60 1.95
C GLU A 74 1.34 -18.81 1.09
N GLU A 75 0.21 -18.23 1.51
CA GLU A 75 -1.09 -18.44 0.87
C GLU A 75 -1.55 -17.29 -0.04
N SER A 76 -0.78 -16.19 -0.09
CA SER A 76 -1.16 -14.99 -0.84
C SER A 76 -0.34 -14.79 -2.11
N GLU A 77 -1.01 -14.40 -3.18
CA GLU A 77 -0.38 -13.94 -4.43
C GLU A 77 -0.01 -12.46 -4.34
N VAL A 78 -0.83 -11.69 -3.62
CA VAL A 78 -0.59 -10.27 -3.30
C VAL A 78 -0.54 -10.11 -1.79
N ILE A 79 0.47 -9.42 -1.29
CA ILE A 79 0.65 -9.13 0.13
C ILE A 79 0.57 -7.61 0.31
N ILE A 80 -0.22 -7.16 1.28
CA ILE A 80 -0.34 -5.75 1.65
C ILE A 80 0.14 -5.60 3.09
N THR A 81 1.19 -4.82 3.31
CA THR A 81 1.63 -4.45 4.65
C THR A 81 1.20 -3.01 4.95
N ILE A 82 0.47 -2.82 6.04
CA ILE A 82 -0.07 -1.52 6.47
C ILE A 82 -0.08 -1.44 7.98
N THR A 83 1.11 -1.39 8.58
CA THR A 83 1.29 -1.41 10.04
C THR A 83 1.95 -0.14 10.56
N LYS A 84 2.08 -0.05 11.87
CA LYS A 84 2.88 0.97 12.56
C LYS A 84 4.22 0.38 13.06
N ALA A 85 4.65 -0.74 12.51
CA ALA A 85 5.89 -1.39 12.91
C ALA A 85 7.09 -0.44 12.75
N LYS A 86 8.02 -0.53 13.70
CA LYS A 86 9.32 0.17 13.64
C LYS A 86 10.40 -0.76 13.09
N ASP A 87 10.26 -2.05 13.40
CA ASP A 87 11.20 -3.09 12.99
C ASP A 87 10.60 -3.96 11.89
N PRO A 88 11.40 -4.42 10.92
CA PRO A 88 10.91 -5.21 9.81
C PRO A 88 10.43 -6.58 10.28
N PHE A 89 9.37 -7.07 9.66
CA PHE A 89 8.77 -8.36 10.00
C PHE A 89 8.58 -9.28 8.78
N LEU A 90 8.49 -8.71 7.56
CA LEU A 90 8.31 -9.50 6.34
C LEU A 90 9.67 -9.97 5.85
N LYS A 91 9.92 -11.28 6.04
CA LYS A 91 11.18 -11.95 5.69
C LYS A 91 11.12 -12.61 4.32
N LEU A 92 12.27 -12.73 3.67
CA LEU A 92 12.38 -13.38 2.37
C LEU A 92 11.98 -14.86 2.41
N ASP A 93 12.30 -15.58 3.48
CA ASP A 93 11.96 -17.00 3.68
C ASP A 93 10.46 -17.26 3.91
N TYR A 94 9.65 -16.22 4.14
CA TYR A 94 8.19 -16.34 4.17
C TYR A 94 7.56 -16.36 2.78
N ILE A 95 8.30 -15.93 1.75
CA ILE A 95 7.83 -15.81 0.37
C ILE A 95 8.22 -17.08 -0.37
N THR A 96 7.31 -18.05 -0.39
CA THR A 96 7.54 -19.37 -1.02
C THR A 96 6.97 -19.44 -2.43
N ASN A 97 6.07 -18.55 -2.80
CA ASN A 97 5.48 -18.49 -4.12
C ASN A 97 6.50 -18.00 -5.15
N LYS A 98 6.52 -18.66 -6.33
CA LYS A 98 7.40 -18.26 -7.44
C LYS A 98 7.14 -16.85 -7.95
N ARG A 99 5.94 -16.34 -7.73
CA ARG A 99 5.51 -15.00 -8.09
C ARG A 99 4.68 -14.41 -6.96
N VAL A 100 5.05 -13.22 -6.50
CA VAL A 100 4.31 -12.49 -5.47
C VAL A 100 4.42 -10.99 -5.72
N HIS A 101 3.36 -10.25 -5.39
CA HIS A 101 3.38 -8.80 -5.38
C HIS A 101 3.20 -8.29 -3.95
N ILE A 102 4.01 -7.32 -3.55
CA ILE A 102 3.97 -6.73 -2.21
C ILE A 102 3.64 -5.26 -2.32
N ASN A 103 2.54 -4.83 -1.71
CA ASN A 103 2.24 -3.42 -1.48
C ASN A 103 2.71 -3.06 -0.06
N ALA A 104 3.83 -2.34 0.04
CA ALA A 104 4.42 -1.91 1.32
C ALA A 104 3.97 -0.49 1.64
N MET A 105 3.01 -0.32 2.56
CA MET A 105 2.30 0.95 2.75
C MET A 105 2.43 1.54 4.16
N GLY A 106 2.97 0.80 5.15
CA GLY A 106 2.98 1.25 6.54
C GLY A 106 4.18 2.11 6.93
N SER A 107 5.30 1.96 6.25
CA SER A 107 6.52 2.73 6.51
C SER A 107 6.56 4.00 5.64
N THR A 108 6.18 5.13 6.21
CA THR A 108 6.14 6.44 5.53
C THR A 108 7.17 7.42 6.08
N VAL A 109 8.09 6.94 6.91
CA VAL A 109 9.21 7.73 7.48
C VAL A 109 10.45 6.83 7.58
N PRO A 110 11.68 7.39 7.50
CA PRO A 110 12.93 6.62 7.40
C PRO A 110 13.19 5.67 8.56
N GLU A 111 12.61 5.93 9.73
CA GLU A 111 12.83 5.16 10.97
C GLU A 111 11.92 3.94 11.09
N LYS A 112 11.03 3.71 10.14
CA LYS A 112 10.08 2.58 10.15
C LYS A 112 10.35 1.64 9.00
N LEU A 113 10.23 0.36 9.28
CA LEU A 113 10.38 -0.70 8.30
C LEU A 113 9.30 -1.77 8.50
N GLU A 114 8.77 -2.29 7.41
CA GLU A 114 7.89 -3.46 7.41
C GLU A 114 8.58 -4.67 6.76
N ILE A 115 9.49 -4.39 5.80
CA ILE A 115 10.12 -5.37 4.93
C ILE A 115 11.62 -5.41 5.21
N TYR A 116 12.18 -6.61 5.33
CA TYR A 116 13.63 -6.79 5.44
C TYR A 116 14.34 -6.39 4.15
N PRO A 117 15.57 -5.83 4.23
CA PRO A 117 16.35 -5.40 3.07
C PRO A 117 16.62 -6.53 2.05
N GLU A 118 16.67 -7.79 2.50
CA GLU A 118 16.84 -8.96 1.63
C GLU A 118 15.67 -9.14 0.66
N VAL A 119 14.46 -8.77 1.05
CA VAL A 119 13.28 -8.80 0.17
C VAL A 119 13.39 -7.71 -0.90
N ILE A 120 13.85 -6.51 -0.52
CA ILE A 120 14.13 -5.41 -1.45
C ILE A 120 15.18 -5.84 -2.48
N LYS A 121 16.27 -6.46 -2.03
CA LYS A 121 17.34 -6.98 -2.90
C LYS A 121 16.83 -8.02 -3.88
N ALA A 122 15.97 -8.94 -3.42
CA ALA A 122 15.40 -10.02 -4.22
C ALA A 122 14.32 -9.57 -5.20
N ALA A 123 13.77 -8.36 -5.03
CA ALA A 123 12.73 -7.86 -5.92
C ALA A 123 13.22 -7.74 -7.36
N SER A 124 12.38 -8.09 -8.32
CA SER A 124 12.61 -7.92 -9.76
C SER A 124 12.28 -6.50 -10.23
N ILE A 125 11.31 -5.85 -9.57
CA ILE A 125 10.91 -4.46 -9.81
C ILE A 125 10.40 -3.85 -8.51
N ILE A 126 10.70 -2.58 -8.29
CA ILE A 126 10.21 -1.78 -7.16
C ILE A 126 9.57 -0.52 -7.73
N ALA A 127 8.24 -0.48 -7.70
CA ALA A 127 7.48 0.69 -8.13
C ALA A 127 7.23 1.63 -6.94
N VAL A 128 7.28 2.93 -7.19
CA VAL A 128 7.02 3.99 -6.21
C VAL A 128 6.21 5.12 -6.86
N GLU A 129 5.60 5.99 -6.07
CA GLU A 129 4.93 7.19 -6.59
C GLU A 129 5.96 8.18 -7.15
N ASP A 130 6.91 8.59 -6.32
CA ASP A 130 8.03 9.47 -6.65
C ASP A 130 9.35 8.86 -6.17
N ILE A 131 10.31 8.72 -7.07
CA ILE A 131 11.60 8.08 -6.78
C ILE A 131 12.41 8.89 -5.76
N ASN A 132 12.48 10.22 -5.93
CA ASN A 132 13.29 11.08 -5.08
C ASN A 132 12.72 11.17 -3.66
N GLN A 133 11.40 11.24 -3.54
CA GLN A 133 10.73 11.24 -2.25
C GLN A 133 10.91 9.88 -1.56
N SER A 134 10.65 8.78 -2.28
CA SER A 134 10.74 7.42 -1.71
C SER A 134 12.14 7.07 -1.22
N LEU A 135 13.20 7.51 -1.91
CA LEU A 135 14.58 7.33 -1.47
C LEU A 135 14.93 8.11 -0.19
N LYS A 136 14.13 9.10 0.19
CA LYS A 136 14.32 9.90 1.42
C LYS A 136 13.42 9.44 2.56
N GLU A 137 12.20 8.99 2.26
CA GLU A 137 11.14 8.78 3.24
C GLU A 137 10.79 7.31 3.48
N ALA A 138 10.98 6.44 2.47
CA ALA A 138 10.66 5.02 2.61
C ALA A 138 11.78 4.29 3.37
N GLY A 139 11.54 3.95 4.62
CA GLY A 139 12.55 3.33 5.49
C GLY A 139 13.20 2.10 4.88
N GLU A 140 12.43 1.23 4.23
CA GLU A 140 12.94 0.04 3.54
C GLU A 140 13.95 0.40 2.45
N LEU A 141 13.65 1.42 1.64
CA LEU A 141 14.54 1.84 0.55
C LEU A 141 15.77 2.58 1.09
N VAL A 142 15.59 3.42 2.11
CA VAL A 142 16.69 4.13 2.78
C VAL A 142 17.69 3.14 3.36
N ILE A 143 17.23 2.12 4.08
CA ILE A 143 18.11 1.12 4.69
C ILE A 143 18.72 0.20 3.64
N ALA A 144 17.92 -0.30 2.67
CA ALA A 144 18.45 -1.13 1.60
C ALA A 144 19.53 -0.41 0.78
N ASN A 145 19.35 0.89 0.53
CA ASN A 145 20.34 1.72 -0.16
C ASN A 145 21.64 1.87 0.66
N LYS A 146 21.53 2.15 1.97
CA LYS A 146 22.70 2.23 2.89
C LYS A 146 23.48 0.92 2.95
N LEU A 147 22.79 -0.21 2.83
CA LEU A 147 23.40 -1.56 2.87
C LEU A 147 23.87 -2.05 1.49
N ASN A 148 23.78 -1.24 0.43
CA ASN A 148 24.07 -1.61 -0.96
C ASN A 148 23.22 -2.82 -1.43
N MET A 149 21.99 -2.91 -0.96
CA MET A 149 21.02 -3.95 -1.34
C MET A 149 19.94 -3.44 -2.30
N LEU A 150 19.89 -2.15 -2.59
CA LEU A 150 18.96 -1.54 -3.54
C LEU A 150 19.64 -1.42 -4.92
N ASP A 151 19.09 -2.12 -5.91
CA ASP A 151 19.44 -1.90 -7.31
C ASP A 151 18.55 -0.79 -7.89
N HIS A 152 19.13 0.37 -8.14
CA HIS A 152 18.41 1.54 -8.67
C HIS A 152 17.81 1.31 -10.07
N ASN A 153 18.32 0.35 -10.86
CA ASN A 153 17.75 0.02 -12.16
C ASN A 153 16.39 -0.68 -12.05
N LYS A 154 16.07 -1.25 -10.89
CA LYS A 154 14.79 -1.88 -10.59
C LYS A 154 13.75 -0.90 -10.02
N LEU A 155 14.18 0.33 -9.70
CA LEU A 155 13.32 1.35 -9.11
C LEU A 155 12.65 2.18 -10.22
N VAL A 156 11.32 2.13 -10.28
CA VAL A 156 10.53 2.78 -11.33
C VAL A 156 9.38 3.60 -10.73
N SER A 157 8.94 4.65 -11.40
CA SER A 157 7.73 5.35 -10.97
C SER A 157 6.48 4.61 -11.46
N ILE A 158 5.43 4.56 -10.64
CA ILE A 158 4.14 3.97 -11.02
C ILE A 158 3.56 4.68 -12.25
N SER A 159 3.79 5.98 -12.40
CA SER A 159 3.37 6.76 -13.56
C SER A 159 4.03 6.29 -14.87
N SER A 160 5.26 5.81 -14.82
CA SER A 160 5.96 5.25 -15.99
C SER A 160 5.39 3.89 -16.40
N ILE A 161 4.91 3.11 -15.43
CA ILE A 161 4.20 1.85 -15.68
C ILE A 161 2.83 2.14 -16.34
N ILE A 162 2.06 3.08 -15.78
CA ILE A 162 0.75 3.47 -16.31
C ILE A 162 0.87 3.98 -17.76
N SER A 163 1.93 4.75 -18.06
CA SER A 163 2.17 5.29 -19.40
C SER A 163 2.79 4.29 -20.39
N GLY A 164 3.00 3.03 -20.00
CA GLY A 164 3.57 1.99 -20.84
C GLY A 164 5.05 2.17 -21.19
N LYS A 165 5.77 3.06 -20.47
CA LYS A 165 7.19 3.32 -20.71
C LYS A 165 8.12 2.24 -20.15
N ASN A 166 7.64 1.45 -19.20
CA ASN A 166 8.40 0.36 -18.60
C ASN A 166 7.70 -0.98 -18.84
N ASN A 167 8.45 -1.95 -19.36
CA ASN A 167 8.01 -3.34 -19.42
C ASN A 167 8.06 -3.95 -18.02
N ILE A 168 6.94 -4.48 -17.56
CA ILE A 168 6.85 -5.12 -16.26
C ILE A 168 7.34 -6.56 -16.40
N VAL A 169 8.37 -6.91 -15.64
CA VAL A 169 8.76 -8.31 -15.44
C VAL A 169 7.72 -8.95 -14.51
N LYS A 170 6.92 -9.86 -15.06
CA LYS A 170 5.83 -10.52 -14.33
C LYS A 170 6.28 -11.77 -13.56
N GLU A 171 7.52 -11.81 -13.08
CA GLU A 171 8.10 -12.98 -12.39
C GLU A 171 8.81 -12.56 -11.10
N GLY A 172 8.90 -13.49 -10.15
CA GLY A 172 9.55 -13.29 -8.87
C GLY A 172 8.79 -12.33 -7.94
N ILE A 173 9.54 -11.61 -7.13
CA ILE A 173 9.00 -10.65 -6.17
C ILE A 173 8.90 -9.28 -6.84
N THR A 174 7.70 -8.72 -6.86
CA THR A 174 7.47 -7.33 -7.30
C THR A 174 6.98 -6.50 -6.12
N ILE A 175 7.41 -5.25 -6.00
CA ILE A 175 7.06 -4.40 -4.86
C ILE A 175 6.46 -3.09 -5.38
N PHE A 176 5.36 -2.66 -4.77
CA PHE A 176 4.93 -1.27 -4.78
C PHE A 176 5.15 -0.69 -3.39
N LYS A 177 6.08 0.26 -3.28
CA LYS A 177 6.37 0.97 -2.04
C LYS A 177 5.72 2.34 -2.06
N SER A 178 4.74 2.54 -1.20
CA SER A 178 4.03 3.80 -1.06
C SER A 178 4.51 4.57 0.16
N VAL A 179 4.72 5.86 -0.03
CA VAL A 179 4.87 6.86 1.04
C VAL A 179 3.76 7.91 1.00
N GLY A 180 2.94 7.88 -0.06
CA GLY A 180 1.89 8.85 -0.33
C GLY A 180 2.43 10.14 -0.95
N ILE A 181 1.67 10.74 -1.85
CA ILE A 181 1.98 12.03 -2.45
C ILE A 181 0.74 12.93 -2.39
N GLY A 182 0.94 14.23 -2.15
CA GLY A 182 -0.18 15.20 -2.05
C GLY A 182 -1.05 15.30 -3.30
N LEU A 183 -0.55 14.83 -4.45
CA LEU A 183 -1.33 14.75 -5.69
C LEU A 183 -2.51 13.76 -5.56
N GLU A 184 -2.34 12.67 -4.81
CA GLU A 184 -3.42 11.69 -4.56
C GLU A 184 -4.52 12.30 -3.70
N ASP A 185 -4.15 13.02 -2.64
CA ASP A 185 -5.10 13.74 -1.79
C ASP A 185 -5.88 14.79 -2.59
N LEU A 186 -5.18 15.53 -3.46
CA LEU A 186 -5.79 16.53 -4.33
C LEU A 186 -6.79 15.90 -5.33
N ALA A 187 -6.41 14.77 -5.92
CA ALA A 187 -7.28 14.06 -6.88
C ALA A 187 -8.56 13.53 -6.20
N VAL A 188 -8.41 12.91 -5.02
CA VAL A 188 -9.55 12.41 -4.23
C VAL A 188 -10.40 13.58 -3.72
N GLY A 189 -9.77 14.63 -3.19
CA GLY A 189 -10.45 15.83 -2.72
C GLY A 189 -11.29 16.49 -3.81
N LYS A 190 -10.74 16.64 -5.02
CA LYS A 190 -11.47 17.14 -6.18
C LYS A 190 -12.68 16.27 -6.52
N LEU A 191 -12.50 14.95 -6.59
CA LEU A 191 -13.59 14.03 -6.89
C LEU A 191 -14.73 14.10 -5.86
N VAL A 192 -14.37 14.15 -4.57
CA VAL A 192 -15.36 14.27 -3.46
C VAL A 192 -16.09 15.60 -3.55
N TYR A 193 -15.38 16.70 -3.78
CA TYR A 193 -15.95 18.03 -3.93
C TYR A 193 -16.96 18.10 -5.09
N GLU A 194 -16.56 17.63 -6.28
CA GLU A 194 -17.44 17.63 -7.45
C GLU A 194 -18.69 16.74 -7.26
N LYS A 195 -18.54 15.59 -6.57
CA LYS A 195 -19.68 14.72 -6.24
C LYS A 195 -20.61 15.36 -5.22
N ALA A 196 -20.08 16.03 -4.20
CA ALA A 196 -20.85 16.74 -3.20
C ALA A 196 -21.67 17.87 -3.82
N LEU A 197 -21.05 18.70 -4.65
CA LEU A 197 -21.77 19.77 -5.40
C LEU A 197 -22.93 19.21 -6.21
N ARG A 198 -22.71 18.14 -6.99
CA ARG A 198 -23.77 17.52 -7.82
C ARG A 198 -24.93 16.96 -7.00
N LYS A 199 -24.67 16.54 -5.76
CA LYS A 199 -25.68 16.01 -4.85
C LYS A 199 -26.30 17.06 -3.92
N GLY A 200 -25.89 18.32 -4.00
CA GLY A 200 -26.30 19.38 -3.08
C GLY A 200 -25.90 19.11 -1.62
N LEU A 201 -24.78 18.42 -1.41
CA LEU A 201 -24.26 18.10 -0.09
C LEU A 201 -23.19 19.10 0.35
N GLY A 202 -23.14 19.38 1.64
CA GLY A 202 -22.18 20.32 2.24
C GLY A 202 -22.80 21.69 2.51
N ILE A 203 -21.99 22.55 3.11
CA ILE A 203 -22.30 23.96 3.38
C ILE A 203 -21.16 24.81 2.82
N GLU A 204 -21.50 25.94 2.25
CA GLU A 204 -20.49 26.92 1.83
C GLU A 204 -20.06 27.75 3.04
N ILE A 205 -18.76 27.80 3.28
CA ILE A 205 -18.17 28.60 4.35
C ILE A 205 -17.20 29.62 3.75
N GLU A 206 -17.29 30.85 4.19
CA GLU A 206 -16.32 31.88 3.82
C GLU A 206 -15.01 31.67 4.60
N VAL A 207 -13.93 31.30 3.91
CA VAL A 207 -12.60 31.15 4.53
C VAL A 207 -11.89 32.49 4.50
N LYS A 208 -11.87 33.20 5.65
CA LYS A 208 -11.10 34.44 5.82
C LYS A 208 -9.69 34.08 6.27
N GLY A 209 -8.74 34.01 5.33
CA GLY A 209 -7.34 33.71 5.62
C GLY A 209 -6.42 34.87 5.21
N THR A 210 -5.45 35.22 6.06
CA THR A 210 -4.45 36.26 5.77
C THR A 210 -3.47 35.86 4.67
N TRP A 211 -3.18 34.57 4.51
CA TRP A 211 -2.27 34.04 3.49
C TRP A 211 -2.78 34.16 2.05
N TYR A 212 -4.09 34.34 1.82
CA TYR A 212 -4.64 34.64 0.50
C TYR A 212 -4.23 36.04 -0.01
N ARG A 213 -3.83 36.94 0.90
CA ARG A 213 -3.39 38.30 0.53
C ARG A 213 -1.94 38.37 0.04
N GLU A 214 -1.11 37.39 0.37
CA GLU A 214 0.31 37.38 -0.01
C GLU A 214 0.57 36.77 -1.39
N LEU A 215 -0.29 35.87 -1.86
CA LEU A 215 -0.18 35.25 -3.19
C LEU A 215 -0.66 36.16 -4.35
N GLY A 216 -1.38 37.23 -4.05
CA GLY A 216 -1.90 38.20 -5.02
C GLY A 216 -1.04 39.46 -5.24
N LYS A 217 0.13 39.53 -4.58
CA LYS A 217 1.10 40.65 -4.76
C LYS A 217 2.36 40.14 -5.46
N LYS A 218 2.26 39.92 -6.76
CA LYS A 218 3.40 39.94 -7.69
C LYS A 218 2.97 40.70 -8.92
#